data_9081e34a9cb87958b695bf4a0c5bfc9c
#
_entry.id   9081e34a9cb87958b695bf4a0c5bfc9c
#
_cell.length_a   1.000
_cell.length_b   1.000
_cell.length_c   1.000
_cell.angle_alpha   90.00
_cell.angle_beta   90.00
_cell.angle_gamma   90.00
#
_symmetry.space_group_name_H-M   'P 1'
#
loop_
_entity.id
_entity.type
_entity.pdbx_description
1 polymer ?
#
loop_
_entity_poly.entity_id
_entity_poly.type
_entity_poly.pdbx_seq_one_letter_code
_entity_poly.pdbx_strand_id
1 'polypeptide(L)'
;MKKMELEVKILDINKEEFIKKIVNMGAIFKSETKQYLYTYDLPSIYGRYIDIITQLNNPESQIKYETSIEKLKLFAFEFDNMLNTTQSNDLYKLIGYNCLSDICQLNDLLIYLNDDKLIDYIKQFHNNSKKWIRVRQTGDKTTIAVKHILANNDSNIQQMLETEIEVSNIKEANSLLEALGFSYKSYQEKERITYSFENYEIDIDTWPGIPTYFEVEGNSEKDLDKILHKLGYSLSDTVSCTADEIYQKYGKSMFDSRELKFDNNN
;
A
#
# COMPACT_ATOMS: atom_id res chain seq x y z
N MET A 1 11.96 10.20 0.23
CA MET A 1 11.83 10.62 -1.18
C MET A 1 10.59 9.95 -1.74
N LYS A 2 9.83 10.61 -2.62
CA LYS A 2 8.61 10.04 -3.22
C LYS A 2 9.00 9.24 -4.47
N LYS A 3 8.69 7.96 -4.53
CA LYS A 3 9.02 7.03 -5.63
C LYS A 3 7.75 6.32 -6.10
N MET A 4 7.58 6.20 -7.41
CA MET A 4 6.60 5.31 -8.01
C MET A 4 7.28 3.96 -8.23
N GLU A 5 6.70 2.88 -7.73
CA GLU A 5 7.21 1.53 -7.86
C GLU A 5 6.27 0.70 -8.74
N LEU A 6 6.86 0.02 -9.71
CA LEU A 6 6.23 -1.03 -10.49
C LEU A 6 6.98 -2.32 -10.19
N GLU A 7 6.35 -3.23 -9.47
CA GLU A 7 6.96 -4.49 -9.08
C GLU A 7 6.05 -5.67 -9.46
N VAL A 8 6.69 -6.77 -9.79
CA VAL A 8 6.03 -8.06 -10.01
C VAL A 8 6.73 -9.15 -9.22
N LYS A 9 5.99 -10.19 -8.89
CA LYS A 9 6.47 -11.31 -8.08
C LYS A 9 6.24 -12.63 -8.79
N ILE A 10 7.21 -13.54 -8.68
CA ILE A 10 7.07 -14.95 -9.06
C ILE A 10 7.05 -15.79 -7.80
N LEU A 11 5.93 -16.46 -7.57
CA LEU A 11 5.71 -17.27 -6.38
C LEU A 11 6.27 -18.70 -6.52
N ASP A 12 6.34 -19.43 -5.40
CA ASP A 12 6.66 -20.86 -5.34
C ASP A 12 8.01 -21.25 -5.99
N ILE A 13 9.02 -20.38 -5.87
CA ILE A 13 10.34 -20.73 -6.39
C ILE A 13 11.09 -21.69 -5.48
N ASN A 14 11.90 -22.58 -6.07
CA ASN A 14 12.97 -23.24 -5.35
C ASN A 14 14.14 -22.25 -5.19
N LYS A 15 14.33 -21.75 -3.95
CA LYS A 15 15.32 -20.70 -3.62
C LYS A 15 16.72 -21.05 -4.12
N GLU A 16 17.19 -22.27 -3.86
CA GLU A 16 18.56 -22.69 -4.19
C GLU A 16 18.77 -22.81 -5.71
N GLU A 17 17.82 -23.42 -6.40
CA GLU A 17 17.87 -23.57 -7.86
C GLU A 17 17.78 -22.22 -8.56
N PHE A 18 16.93 -21.32 -8.07
CA PHE A 18 16.79 -19.98 -8.63
C PHE A 18 18.06 -19.16 -8.45
N ILE A 19 18.65 -19.15 -7.24
CA ILE A 19 19.93 -18.47 -6.98
C ILE A 19 21.03 -19.02 -7.92
N LYS A 20 21.17 -20.34 -8.01
CA LYS A 20 22.14 -20.97 -8.92
C LYS A 20 21.94 -20.54 -10.37
N LYS A 21 20.68 -20.47 -10.82
CA LYS A 21 20.32 -20.02 -12.17
C LYS A 21 20.78 -18.58 -12.42
N ILE A 22 20.38 -17.62 -11.56
CA ILE A 22 20.69 -16.21 -11.79
C ILE A 22 22.16 -15.91 -11.65
N VAL A 23 22.89 -16.58 -10.74
CA VAL A 23 24.36 -16.46 -10.61
C VAL A 23 25.06 -16.96 -11.87
N ASN A 24 24.62 -18.09 -12.43
CA ASN A 24 25.16 -18.59 -13.72
C ASN A 24 24.88 -17.64 -14.89
N MET A 25 23.82 -16.80 -14.79
CA MET A 25 23.49 -15.76 -15.77
C MET A 25 24.30 -14.47 -15.54
N GLY A 26 25.10 -14.37 -14.47
CA GLY A 26 25.92 -13.22 -14.15
C GLY A 26 25.31 -12.26 -13.14
N ALA A 27 24.29 -12.66 -12.39
CA ALA A 27 23.78 -11.87 -11.27
C ALA A 27 24.83 -11.75 -10.15
N ILE A 28 24.94 -10.58 -9.56
CA ILE A 28 25.91 -10.24 -8.53
C ILE A 28 25.19 -10.13 -7.18
N PHE A 29 25.62 -10.92 -6.20
CA PHE A 29 25.14 -10.84 -4.83
C PHE A 29 25.36 -9.45 -4.24
N LYS A 30 24.35 -8.90 -3.59
CA LYS A 30 24.41 -7.59 -2.92
C LYS A 30 24.31 -7.71 -1.40
N SER A 31 23.30 -8.41 -0.91
CA SER A 31 23.06 -8.55 0.52
C SER A 31 22.16 -9.75 0.84
N GLU A 32 22.32 -10.23 2.07
CA GLU A 32 21.37 -11.12 2.73
C GLU A 32 21.03 -10.52 4.08
N THR A 33 19.75 -10.24 4.33
CA THR A 33 19.32 -9.48 5.50
C THR A 33 18.07 -10.08 6.11
N LYS A 34 18.00 -10.07 7.44
CA LYS A 34 16.76 -10.23 8.17
C LYS A 34 16.14 -8.85 8.37
N GLN A 35 14.84 -8.73 8.09
CA GLN A 35 14.08 -7.49 8.20
C GLN A 35 13.03 -7.63 9.29
N TYR A 36 12.85 -6.56 10.06
CA TYR A 36 11.84 -6.43 11.10
C TYR A 36 10.90 -5.31 10.73
N LEU A 37 9.60 -5.60 10.64
CA LEU A 37 8.61 -4.68 10.12
C LEU A 37 7.50 -4.45 11.15
N TYR A 38 7.10 -3.20 11.32
CA TYR A 38 5.86 -2.81 11.99
C TYR A 38 4.95 -2.15 10.97
N THR A 39 3.71 -2.62 10.89
CA THR A 39 2.71 -2.07 9.97
C THR A 39 1.64 -1.35 10.77
N TYR A 40 1.25 -0.16 10.30
CA TYR A 40 0.22 0.68 10.91
C TYR A 40 -0.82 1.04 9.86
N ASP A 41 -2.10 0.90 10.21
CA ASP A 41 -3.18 1.37 9.36
C ASP A 41 -3.33 2.89 9.47
N LEU A 42 -3.61 3.54 8.34
CA LEU A 42 -4.05 4.93 8.34
C LEU A 42 -5.57 5.01 8.52
N PRO A 43 -6.10 6.13 9.02
CA PRO A 43 -7.54 6.32 9.14
C PRO A 43 -8.25 6.06 7.82
N SER A 44 -9.33 5.30 7.88
CA SER A 44 -10.14 4.96 6.69
C SER A 44 -10.74 6.23 6.06
N ILE A 45 -10.50 6.45 4.76
CA ILE A 45 -11.12 7.54 3.99
C ILE A 45 -12.64 7.43 4.07
N TYR A 46 -13.17 6.22 3.84
CA TYR A 46 -14.60 5.95 3.94
C TYR A 46 -15.14 6.14 5.36
N GLY A 47 -14.45 5.62 6.39
CA GLY A 47 -14.84 5.82 7.79
C GLY A 47 -14.89 7.29 8.17
N ARG A 48 -13.88 8.08 7.82
CA ARG A 48 -13.85 9.54 8.06
C ARG A 48 -15.03 10.25 7.39
N TYR A 49 -15.36 9.86 6.16
CA TYR A 49 -16.50 10.43 5.46
C TYR A 49 -17.81 10.14 6.18
N ILE A 50 -18.06 8.89 6.54
CA ILE A 50 -19.27 8.46 7.27
C ILE A 50 -19.39 9.17 8.61
N ASP A 51 -18.29 9.33 9.36
CA ASP A 51 -18.27 10.06 10.64
C ASP A 51 -18.68 11.53 10.46
N ILE A 52 -18.18 12.18 9.40
CA ILE A 52 -18.49 13.58 9.11
C ILE A 52 -19.98 13.74 8.74
N ILE A 53 -20.51 12.94 7.82
CA ILE A 53 -21.91 13.05 7.41
C ILE A 53 -22.87 12.67 8.55
N THR A 54 -22.51 11.71 9.40
CA THR A 54 -23.28 11.37 10.58
C THR A 54 -23.36 12.55 11.56
N GLN A 55 -22.26 13.24 11.79
CA GLN A 55 -22.22 14.45 12.64
C GLN A 55 -23.01 15.60 12.01
N LEU A 56 -22.95 15.79 10.71
CA LEU A 56 -23.73 16.81 9.99
C LEU A 56 -25.24 16.53 10.01
N ASN A 57 -25.65 15.27 9.91
CA ASN A 57 -27.05 14.88 9.98
C ASN A 57 -27.65 15.03 11.38
N ASN A 58 -26.84 14.87 12.42
CA ASN A 58 -27.29 14.90 13.83
C ASN A 58 -26.40 15.82 14.68
N PRO A 59 -26.34 17.12 14.39
CA PRO A 59 -25.52 18.04 15.19
C PRO A 59 -26.20 18.28 16.54
N GLU A 60 -25.46 18.14 17.64
CA GLU A 60 -25.94 18.45 18.98
C GLU A 60 -26.01 19.98 19.25
N SER A 61 -25.27 20.75 18.47
CA SER A 61 -25.23 22.21 18.55
C SER A 61 -24.79 22.82 17.21
N GLN A 62 -25.06 24.13 17.04
CA GLN A 62 -24.58 24.88 15.89
C GLN A 62 -23.05 24.85 15.77
N ILE A 63 -22.32 24.92 16.87
CA ILE A 63 -20.85 24.85 16.92
C ILE A 63 -20.36 23.50 16.38
N LYS A 64 -21.00 22.38 16.78
CA LYS A 64 -20.64 21.05 16.24
C LYS A 64 -20.93 20.94 14.76
N TYR A 65 -22.02 21.52 14.28
CA TYR A 65 -22.33 21.58 12.87
C TYR A 65 -21.25 22.33 12.09
N GLU A 66 -20.87 23.53 12.53
CA GLU A 66 -19.83 24.34 11.90
C GLU A 66 -18.47 23.62 11.89
N THR A 67 -18.09 23.00 13.01
CA THR A 67 -16.88 22.18 13.09
C THR A 67 -16.91 20.99 12.12
N SER A 68 -18.08 20.39 11.91
CA SER A 68 -18.23 19.27 10.96
C SER A 68 -18.16 19.74 9.51
N ILE A 69 -18.64 20.94 9.21
CA ILE A 69 -18.44 21.58 7.89
C ILE A 69 -16.96 21.86 7.63
N GLU A 70 -16.21 22.33 8.60
CA GLU A 70 -14.76 22.54 8.47
C GLU A 70 -14.02 21.22 8.22
N LYS A 71 -14.37 20.16 8.96
CA LYS A 71 -13.83 18.81 8.73
C LYS A 71 -14.17 18.29 7.33
N LEU A 72 -15.39 18.55 6.86
CA LEU A 72 -15.82 18.16 5.52
C LEU A 72 -15.01 18.89 4.44
N LYS A 73 -14.81 20.19 4.56
CA LYS A 73 -14.01 20.97 3.61
C LYS A 73 -12.57 20.46 3.53
N LEU A 74 -11.96 20.15 4.69
CA LEU A 74 -10.62 19.58 4.74
C LEU A 74 -10.59 18.19 4.10
N PHE A 75 -11.56 17.34 4.43
CA PHE A 75 -11.70 16.01 3.82
C PHE A 75 -11.86 16.10 2.31
N ALA A 76 -12.75 16.98 1.83
CA ALA A 76 -13.00 17.17 0.40
C ALA A 76 -11.73 17.58 -0.35
N PHE A 77 -10.97 18.55 0.18
CA PHE A 77 -9.69 18.95 -0.39
C PHE A 77 -8.69 17.81 -0.45
N GLU A 78 -8.55 17.03 0.62
CA GLU A 78 -7.67 15.86 0.65
C GLU A 78 -8.12 14.79 -0.37
N PHE A 79 -9.42 14.52 -0.42
CA PHE A 79 -10.01 13.52 -1.32
C PHE A 79 -9.82 13.90 -2.78
N ASP A 80 -10.15 15.13 -3.15
CA ASP A 80 -10.02 15.63 -4.53
C ASP A 80 -8.57 15.55 -5.03
N ASN A 81 -7.59 15.82 -4.16
CA ASN A 81 -6.16 15.67 -4.49
C ASN A 81 -5.70 14.21 -4.69
N MET A 82 -6.50 13.23 -4.29
CA MET A 82 -6.20 11.82 -4.51
C MET A 82 -6.79 11.30 -5.83
N LEU A 83 -7.76 12.02 -6.43
CA LEU A 83 -8.42 11.60 -7.65
C LEU A 83 -7.51 11.83 -8.87
N ASN A 84 -7.43 10.84 -9.74
CA ASN A 84 -6.92 11.04 -11.10
C ASN A 84 -8.04 11.53 -12.04
N THR A 85 -7.68 11.86 -13.28
CA THR A 85 -8.64 12.39 -14.27
C THR A 85 -9.81 11.43 -14.52
N THR A 86 -9.56 10.13 -14.60
CA THR A 86 -10.61 9.12 -14.81
C THR A 86 -11.57 9.09 -13.63
N GLN A 87 -11.04 9.08 -12.42
CA GLN A 87 -11.84 9.07 -11.19
C GLN A 87 -12.67 10.34 -11.02
N SER A 88 -12.11 11.52 -11.32
CA SER A 88 -12.89 12.77 -11.36
C SER A 88 -14.02 12.73 -12.39
N ASN A 89 -13.77 12.17 -13.58
CA ASN A 89 -14.81 12.00 -14.60
C ASN A 89 -15.90 11.00 -14.17
N ASP A 90 -15.53 9.95 -13.45
CA ASP A 90 -16.49 8.97 -12.92
C ASP A 90 -17.35 9.61 -11.82
N LEU A 91 -16.75 10.41 -10.94
CA LEU A 91 -17.48 11.20 -9.95
C LEU A 91 -18.50 12.15 -10.64
N TYR A 92 -18.08 12.85 -11.71
CA TYR A 92 -18.98 13.71 -12.48
C TYR A 92 -20.18 12.96 -13.07
N LYS A 93 -19.97 11.77 -13.63
CA LYS A 93 -21.06 10.93 -14.17
C LYS A 93 -22.06 10.51 -13.08
N LEU A 94 -21.59 10.33 -11.85
CA LEU A 94 -22.43 9.87 -10.74
C LEU A 94 -23.27 10.99 -10.12
N ILE A 95 -22.67 12.16 -9.89
CA ILE A 95 -23.27 13.24 -9.09
C ILE A 95 -23.25 14.61 -9.76
N GLY A 96 -22.68 14.75 -10.97
CA GLY A 96 -22.62 16.00 -11.72
C GLY A 96 -21.51 16.97 -11.29
N TYR A 97 -20.56 16.53 -10.44
CA TYR A 97 -19.40 17.30 -9.95
C TYR A 97 -18.12 16.52 -10.12
N ASN A 98 -17.04 17.20 -10.53
CA ASN A 98 -15.72 16.59 -10.73
C ASN A 98 -14.92 16.44 -9.42
N CYS A 99 -15.31 17.15 -8.39
CA CYS A 99 -14.65 17.18 -7.10
C CYS A 99 -15.67 17.34 -5.97
N LEU A 100 -15.32 16.84 -4.80
CA LEU A 100 -16.17 16.92 -3.60
C LEU A 100 -16.21 18.34 -3.02
N SER A 101 -15.17 19.12 -3.24
CA SER A 101 -15.08 20.53 -2.78
C SER A 101 -16.19 21.42 -3.36
N ASP A 102 -16.65 21.14 -4.58
CA ASP A 102 -17.76 21.87 -5.19
C ASP A 102 -19.08 21.67 -4.43
N ILE A 103 -19.31 20.44 -3.95
CA ILE A 103 -20.49 20.08 -3.16
C ILE A 103 -20.51 20.83 -1.83
N CYS A 104 -19.34 21.08 -1.23
CA CYS A 104 -19.24 21.78 0.07
C CYS A 104 -19.74 23.22 0.03
N GLN A 105 -20.04 23.78 -1.14
CA GLN A 105 -20.52 25.15 -1.34
C GLN A 105 -22.04 25.21 -1.58
N LEU A 106 -22.71 24.07 -1.66
CA LEU A 106 -24.14 24.00 -1.98
C LEU A 106 -25.04 24.26 -0.78
N ASN A 107 -26.19 24.91 -1.00
CA ASN A 107 -27.19 25.13 0.04
C ASN A 107 -27.83 23.81 0.52
N ASP A 108 -28.01 22.85 -0.40
CA ASP A 108 -28.61 21.54 -0.11
C ASP A 108 -27.54 20.45 0.08
N LEU A 109 -26.42 20.83 0.67
CA LEU A 109 -25.23 19.99 0.90
C LEU A 109 -25.56 18.55 1.34
N LEU A 110 -26.46 18.40 2.35
CA LEU A 110 -26.74 17.09 2.93
C LEU A 110 -27.45 16.14 1.96
N ILE A 111 -28.17 16.64 0.96
CA ILE A 111 -28.80 15.79 -0.08
C ILE A 111 -27.71 15.08 -0.89
N TYR A 112 -26.67 15.82 -1.29
CA TYR A 112 -25.55 15.25 -2.06
C TYR A 112 -24.69 14.33 -1.21
N LEU A 113 -24.40 14.71 0.04
CA LEU A 113 -23.55 13.91 0.92
C LEU A 113 -24.18 12.58 1.34
N ASN A 114 -25.49 12.49 1.38
CA ASN A 114 -26.24 11.26 1.68
C ASN A 114 -26.66 10.50 0.43
N ASP A 115 -26.20 10.88 -0.76
CA ASP A 115 -26.45 10.12 -1.98
C ASP A 115 -25.71 8.78 -1.92
N ASP A 116 -26.46 7.67 -2.02
CA ASP A 116 -25.92 6.31 -1.94
C ASP A 116 -24.80 6.07 -2.98
N LYS A 117 -24.89 6.70 -4.16
CA LYS A 117 -23.89 6.55 -5.21
C LYS A 117 -22.56 7.20 -4.80
N LEU A 118 -22.61 8.38 -4.16
CA LEU A 118 -21.40 9.04 -3.65
C LEU A 118 -20.79 8.23 -2.52
N ILE A 119 -21.61 7.74 -1.59
CA ILE A 119 -21.17 6.89 -0.49
C ILE A 119 -20.49 5.63 -1.01
N ASP A 120 -21.10 4.94 -1.97
CA ASP A 120 -20.53 3.74 -2.59
C ASP A 120 -19.26 4.05 -3.38
N TYR A 121 -19.20 5.17 -4.07
CA TYR A 121 -18.01 5.61 -4.79
C TYR A 121 -16.82 5.82 -3.84
N ILE A 122 -17.01 6.56 -2.74
CA ILE A 122 -15.96 6.80 -1.74
C ILE A 122 -15.54 5.48 -1.08
N LYS A 123 -16.48 4.57 -0.83
CA LYS A 123 -16.19 3.23 -0.31
C LYS A 123 -15.34 2.40 -1.28
N GLN A 124 -15.70 2.37 -2.55
CA GLN A 124 -14.93 1.67 -3.59
C GLN A 124 -13.54 2.30 -3.77
N PHE A 125 -13.47 3.63 -3.80
CA PHE A 125 -12.20 4.36 -3.83
C PHE A 125 -11.30 3.97 -2.66
N HIS A 126 -11.83 3.94 -1.43
CA HIS A 126 -11.10 3.51 -0.25
C HIS A 126 -10.57 2.07 -0.38
N ASN A 127 -11.41 1.14 -0.85
CA ASN A 127 -11.03 -0.26 -1.01
C ASN A 127 -9.94 -0.46 -2.07
N ASN A 128 -9.92 0.39 -3.11
CA ASN A 128 -8.96 0.34 -4.21
C ASN A 128 -7.70 1.19 -3.97
N SER A 129 -7.71 2.06 -2.97
CA SER A 129 -6.62 2.99 -2.65
C SER A 129 -6.05 2.71 -1.27
N LYS A 130 -5.54 1.49 -1.07
CA LYS A 130 -4.96 1.07 0.22
C LYS A 130 -3.72 1.89 0.54
N LYS A 131 -3.68 2.42 1.76
CA LYS A 131 -2.56 3.22 2.27
C LYS A 131 -2.21 2.80 3.69
N TRP A 132 -0.92 2.63 3.98
CA TRP A 132 -0.44 2.23 5.32
C TRP A 132 0.95 2.80 5.60
N ILE A 133 1.33 2.82 6.89
CA ILE A 133 2.69 3.14 7.32
C ILE A 133 3.43 1.83 7.58
N ARG A 134 4.68 1.78 7.16
CA ARG A 134 5.61 0.70 7.48
C ARG A 134 6.85 1.27 8.16
N VAL A 135 7.19 0.78 9.35
CA VAL A 135 8.50 0.94 9.94
C VAL A 135 9.28 -0.33 9.66
N ARG A 136 10.45 -0.21 9.06
CA ARG A 136 11.29 -1.36 8.69
C ARG A 136 12.73 -1.17 9.17
N GLN A 137 13.26 -2.17 9.85
CA GLN A 137 14.68 -2.29 10.14
C GLN A 137 15.30 -3.36 9.24
N THR A 138 16.41 -3.02 8.57
CA THR A 138 17.23 -3.89 7.73
C THR A 138 18.68 -3.73 8.15
N GLY A 139 19.23 -4.68 8.90
CA GLY A 139 20.53 -4.50 9.54
C GLY A 139 20.50 -3.28 10.48
N ASP A 140 21.44 -2.35 10.27
CA ASP A 140 21.54 -1.12 11.07
C ASP A 140 20.65 0.03 10.55
N LYS A 141 20.05 -0.14 9.39
CA LYS A 141 19.20 0.89 8.76
C LYS A 141 17.75 0.74 9.17
N THR A 142 17.14 1.82 9.62
CA THR A 142 15.69 1.90 9.91
C THR A 142 15.04 2.95 9.04
N THR A 143 13.88 2.61 8.47
CA THR A 143 13.08 3.52 7.65
C THR A 143 11.63 3.56 8.09
N ILE A 144 11.00 4.73 7.93
CA ILE A 144 9.54 4.90 7.95
C ILE A 144 9.09 5.17 6.53
N ALA A 145 8.16 4.36 6.04
CA ALA A 145 7.57 4.52 4.72
C ALA A 145 6.05 4.65 4.82
N VAL A 146 5.48 5.54 4.02
CA VAL A 146 4.05 5.55 3.71
C VAL A 146 3.90 4.93 2.33
N LYS A 147 3.23 3.79 2.26
CA LYS A 147 2.90 3.08 1.03
C LYS A 147 1.46 3.35 0.65
N HIS A 148 1.22 3.63 -0.62
CA HIS A 148 -0.09 3.94 -1.16
C HIS A 148 -0.28 3.22 -2.49
N ILE A 149 -1.19 2.26 -2.53
CA ILE A 149 -1.63 1.63 -3.77
C ILE A 149 -2.51 2.62 -4.51
N LEU A 150 -2.13 2.95 -5.73
CA LEU A 150 -2.94 3.77 -6.60
C LEU A 150 -3.92 2.88 -7.36
N ALA A 151 -5.21 3.22 -7.31
CA ALA A 151 -6.19 2.58 -8.16
C ALA A 151 -5.80 2.82 -9.62
N ASN A 152 -5.46 1.75 -10.34
CA ASN A 152 -5.09 1.82 -11.75
C ASN A 152 -5.99 0.87 -12.55
N ASN A 153 -6.84 1.45 -13.39
CA ASN A 153 -7.76 0.70 -14.24
C ASN A 153 -7.11 0.25 -15.56
N ASP A 154 -5.90 0.73 -15.87
CA ASP A 154 -5.28 0.60 -17.19
C ASP A 154 -4.10 -0.42 -17.23
N SER A 155 -3.72 -1.00 -16.11
CA SER A 155 -2.58 -1.93 -16.02
C SER A 155 -2.88 -3.09 -15.07
N ASN A 156 -2.48 -4.30 -15.45
CA ASN A 156 -2.53 -5.48 -14.58
C ASN A 156 -1.46 -5.42 -13.47
N ILE A 157 -0.54 -4.46 -13.54
CA ILE A 157 0.51 -4.25 -12.55
C ILE A 157 0.09 -3.14 -11.59
N GLN A 158 0.03 -3.46 -10.32
CA GLN A 158 -0.32 -2.51 -9.26
C GLN A 158 0.75 -1.42 -9.16
N GLN A 159 0.32 -0.17 -9.23
CA GLN A 159 1.20 0.98 -9.00
C GLN A 159 1.21 1.33 -7.52
N MET A 160 2.40 1.42 -6.96
CA MET A 160 2.61 1.80 -5.57
C MET A 160 3.41 3.08 -5.48
N LEU A 161 2.87 4.04 -4.75
CA LEU A 161 3.57 5.26 -4.40
C LEU A 161 4.18 5.09 -3.02
N GLU A 162 5.49 5.19 -2.92
CA GLU A 162 6.21 5.13 -1.66
C GLU A 162 6.84 6.48 -1.31
N THR A 163 6.65 6.92 -0.07
CA THR A 163 7.36 8.05 0.53
C THR A 163 8.11 7.52 1.73
N GLU A 164 9.44 7.45 1.62
CA GLU A 164 10.31 6.87 2.65
C GLU A 164 11.32 7.87 3.18
N ILE A 165 11.56 7.82 4.49
CA ILE A 165 12.62 8.52 5.21
C ILE A 165 13.41 7.55 6.07
N GLU A 166 14.70 7.81 6.24
CA GLU A 166 15.54 7.10 7.20
C GLU A 166 15.44 7.76 8.57
N VAL A 167 15.43 6.94 9.62
CA VAL A 167 15.33 7.36 11.02
C VAL A 167 16.39 6.65 11.87
N SER A 168 16.66 7.15 13.07
CA SER A 168 17.75 6.68 13.94
C SER A 168 17.62 5.20 14.32
N ASN A 169 16.43 4.74 14.71
CA ASN A 169 16.18 3.35 15.08
C ASN A 169 14.69 3.02 15.13
N ILE A 170 14.40 1.73 15.14
CA ILE A 170 13.04 1.20 15.10
C ILE A 170 12.21 1.54 16.36
N LYS A 171 12.86 1.65 17.53
CA LYS A 171 12.18 1.96 18.79
C LYS A 171 11.69 3.41 18.80
N GLU A 172 12.52 4.36 18.41
CA GLU A 172 12.15 5.78 18.34
C GLU A 172 11.08 6.03 17.26
N ALA A 173 11.21 5.34 16.11
CA ALA A 173 10.19 5.38 15.06
C ALA A 173 8.80 4.95 15.56
N ASN A 174 8.73 3.80 16.25
CA ASN A 174 7.49 3.30 16.82
C ASN A 174 6.97 4.22 17.94
N SER A 175 7.85 4.70 18.83
CA SER A 175 7.46 5.64 19.91
C SER A 175 6.86 6.95 19.36
N LEU A 176 7.40 7.46 18.25
CA LEU A 176 6.82 8.65 17.59
C LEU A 176 5.43 8.36 17.04
N LEU A 177 5.22 7.23 16.37
CA LEU A 177 3.91 6.85 15.83
C LEU A 177 2.90 6.62 16.96
N GLU A 178 3.30 5.98 18.06
CA GLU A 178 2.45 5.81 19.25
C GLU A 178 2.07 7.16 19.90
N ALA A 179 3.01 8.10 20.00
CA ALA A 179 2.74 9.45 20.51
C ALA A 179 1.77 10.24 19.60
N LEU A 180 1.74 9.94 18.29
CA LEU A 180 0.78 10.48 17.33
C LEU A 180 -0.59 9.76 17.38
N GLY A 181 -0.76 8.77 18.25
CA GLY A 181 -2.00 8.02 18.43
C GLY A 181 -2.18 6.80 17.53
N PHE A 182 -1.13 6.38 16.82
CA PHE A 182 -1.16 5.14 16.03
C PHE A 182 -0.85 3.93 16.92
N SER A 183 -1.53 2.82 16.65
CA SER A 183 -1.17 1.50 17.19
C SER A 183 -0.74 0.61 16.04
N TYR A 184 0.37 -0.12 16.20
CA TYR A 184 0.77 -1.03 15.13
C TYR A 184 -0.25 -2.19 14.98
N LYS A 185 -0.54 -2.49 13.72
CA LYS A 185 -1.43 -3.59 13.33
C LYS A 185 -0.75 -4.94 13.49
N SER A 186 0.49 -5.02 13.02
CA SER A 186 1.28 -6.24 13.10
C SER A 186 2.78 -5.96 13.16
N TYR A 187 3.49 -6.86 13.84
CA TYR A 187 4.94 -7.03 13.74
C TYR A 187 5.23 -8.23 12.84
N GLN A 188 6.23 -8.10 11.96
CA GLN A 188 6.53 -9.11 10.95
C GLN A 188 8.04 -9.28 10.80
N GLU A 189 8.47 -10.51 10.56
CA GLU A 189 9.85 -10.83 10.18
C GLU A 189 9.89 -11.31 8.74
N LYS A 190 10.96 -10.95 8.04
CA LYS A 190 11.22 -11.38 6.66
C LYS A 190 12.72 -11.54 6.46
N GLU A 191 13.12 -12.54 5.69
CA GLU A 191 14.47 -12.66 5.16
C GLU A 191 14.46 -12.25 3.69
N ARG A 192 15.48 -11.47 3.29
CA ARG A 192 15.65 -11.01 1.90
C ARG A 192 17.09 -11.22 1.44
N ILE A 193 17.22 -11.84 0.27
CA ILE A 193 18.49 -11.89 -0.45
C ILE A 193 18.35 -11.05 -1.72
N THR A 194 19.24 -10.08 -1.87
CA THR A 194 19.24 -9.16 -3.01
C THR A 194 20.38 -9.46 -3.96
N TYR A 195 20.07 -9.57 -5.24
CA TYR A 195 21.02 -9.65 -6.35
C TYR A 195 20.83 -8.47 -7.30
N SER A 196 21.92 -7.95 -7.86
CA SER A 196 21.81 -7.10 -9.05
C SER A 196 22.05 -7.94 -10.31
N PHE A 197 21.20 -7.77 -11.31
CA PHE A 197 21.32 -8.40 -12.61
C PHE A 197 21.08 -7.35 -13.69
N GLU A 198 22.11 -7.02 -14.47
CA GLU A 198 22.09 -5.87 -15.38
C GLU A 198 21.74 -4.57 -14.63
N ASN A 199 20.61 -3.91 -15.00
CA ASN A 199 20.11 -2.69 -14.37
C ASN A 199 18.96 -2.94 -13.38
N TYR A 200 18.71 -4.23 -13.06
CA TYR A 200 17.60 -4.63 -12.19
C TYR A 200 18.10 -5.11 -10.84
N GLU A 201 17.26 -4.93 -9.85
CA GLU A 201 17.40 -5.57 -8.55
C GLU A 201 16.42 -6.74 -8.47
N ILE A 202 16.91 -7.90 -8.05
CA ILE A 202 16.14 -9.12 -7.83
C ILE A 202 16.17 -9.40 -6.35
N ASP A 203 15.02 -9.30 -5.71
CA ASP A 203 14.83 -9.57 -4.30
C ASP A 203 14.18 -10.94 -4.10
N ILE A 204 14.86 -11.84 -3.40
CA ILE A 204 14.35 -13.15 -3.03
C ILE A 204 13.86 -13.08 -1.59
N ASP A 205 12.55 -13.16 -1.41
CA ASP A 205 11.89 -12.97 -0.13
C ASP A 205 11.41 -14.30 0.45
N THR A 206 11.80 -14.55 1.70
CA THR A 206 11.31 -15.64 2.51
C THR A 206 10.54 -15.08 3.69
N TRP A 207 9.30 -15.55 3.85
CA TRP A 207 8.40 -15.15 4.93
C TRP A 207 7.98 -16.37 5.76
N PRO A 208 7.61 -16.18 7.04
CA PRO A 208 7.12 -17.28 7.87
C PRO A 208 5.88 -17.94 7.26
N GLY A 209 5.94 -19.25 7.08
CA GLY A 209 4.76 -20.05 6.76
C GLY A 209 4.23 -20.02 5.33
N ILE A 210 4.91 -19.35 4.40
CA ILE A 210 4.61 -19.39 2.96
C ILE A 210 5.87 -19.72 2.15
N PRO A 211 5.74 -20.24 0.91
CA PRO A 211 6.88 -20.48 0.02
C PRO A 211 7.65 -19.20 -0.31
N THR A 212 8.94 -19.36 -0.58
CA THR A 212 9.82 -18.28 -1.06
C THR A 212 9.37 -17.82 -2.45
N TYR A 213 9.47 -16.52 -2.68
CA TYR A 213 9.22 -15.90 -3.98
C TYR A 213 10.32 -14.87 -4.30
N PHE A 214 10.39 -14.41 -5.54
CA PHE A 214 11.23 -13.27 -5.86
C PHE A 214 10.41 -12.11 -6.41
N GLU A 215 10.92 -10.90 -6.19
CA GLU A 215 10.42 -9.63 -6.70
C GLU A 215 11.39 -9.03 -7.70
N VAL A 216 10.87 -8.37 -8.72
CA VAL A 216 11.65 -7.52 -9.63
C VAL A 216 10.92 -6.20 -9.80
N GLU A 217 11.67 -5.08 -9.64
CA GLU A 217 11.18 -3.75 -9.94
C GLU A 217 11.60 -3.32 -11.35
N GLY A 218 10.73 -2.57 -12.02
CA GLY A 218 10.98 -1.98 -13.33
C GLY A 218 10.36 -0.60 -13.50
N ASN A 219 10.74 0.09 -14.57
CA ASN A 219 10.24 1.43 -14.89
C ASN A 219 8.97 1.43 -15.73
N SER A 220 8.64 0.29 -16.33
CA SER A 220 7.44 0.08 -17.16
C SER A 220 7.12 -1.41 -17.26
N GLU A 221 5.88 -1.73 -17.64
CA GLU A 221 5.46 -3.11 -17.93
C GLU A 221 6.35 -3.80 -18.99
N LYS A 222 6.71 -3.06 -20.05
CA LYS A 222 7.62 -3.55 -21.08
C LYS A 222 9.03 -3.85 -20.56
N ASP A 223 9.48 -3.07 -19.58
CA ASP A 223 10.77 -3.25 -18.94
C ASP A 223 10.78 -4.50 -18.06
N LEU A 224 9.69 -4.70 -17.29
CA LEU A 224 9.46 -5.91 -16.51
C LEU A 224 9.37 -7.16 -17.38
N ASP A 225 8.63 -7.12 -18.49
CA ASP A 225 8.51 -8.24 -19.42
C ASP A 225 9.88 -8.66 -19.98
N LYS A 226 10.71 -7.69 -20.33
CA LYS A 226 12.07 -7.95 -20.85
C LYS A 226 12.95 -8.71 -19.83
N ILE A 227 12.94 -8.30 -18.56
CA ILE A 227 13.76 -8.99 -17.55
C ILE A 227 13.17 -10.35 -17.20
N LEU A 228 11.85 -10.49 -17.11
CA LEU A 228 11.20 -11.76 -16.86
C LEU A 228 11.53 -12.80 -17.92
N HIS A 229 11.46 -12.43 -19.22
CA HIS A 229 11.86 -13.34 -20.31
C HIS A 229 13.31 -13.81 -20.19
N LYS A 230 14.23 -12.95 -19.80
CA LYS A 230 15.62 -13.36 -19.53
C LYS A 230 15.68 -14.36 -18.38
N LEU A 231 14.90 -14.14 -17.34
CA LEU A 231 14.80 -15.04 -16.19
C LEU A 231 14.00 -16.33 -16.51
N GLY A 232 13.45 -16.47 -17.74
CA GLY A 232 12.69 -17.63 -18.19
C GLY A 232 11.24 -17.65 -17.70
N TYR A 233 10.68 -16.47 -17.45
CA TYR A 233 9.29 -16.23 -17.07
C TYR A 233 8.63 -15.25 -18.04
N SER A 234 7.32 -15.06 -17.89
CA SER A 234 6.52 -14.07 -18.61
C SER A 234 5.65 -13.29 -17.64
N LEU A 235 5.04 -12.19 -18.08
CA LEU A 235 4.09 -11.43 -17.25
C LEU A 235 2.89 -12.28 -16.80
N SER A 236 2.49 -13.31 -17.56
CA SER A 236 1.42 -14.23 -17.16
C SER A 236 1.78 -15.12 -15.97
N ASP A 237 3.07 -15.30 -15.67
CA ASP A 237 3.56 -16.08 -14.54
C ASP A 237 3.64 -15.24 -13.26
N THR A 238 3.42 -13.93 -13.38
CA THR A 238 3.59 -12.99 -12.28
C THR A 238 2.31 -12.70 -11.51
N VAL A 239 2.50 -12.23 -10.29
CA VAL A 239 1.47 -11.55 -9.52
C VAL A 239 1.96 -10.16 -9.11
N SER A 240 1.04 -9.18 -9.16
CA SER A 240 1.28 -7.83 -8.65
C SER A 240 0.30 -7.60 -7.50
N CYS A 241 0.73 -7.89 -6.29
CA CYS A 241 -0.11 -7.88 -5.10
C CYS A 241 0.73 -7.62 -3.83
N THR A 242 0.06 -7.26 -2.75
CA THR A 242 0.67 -7.07 -1.43
C THR A 242 1.07 -8.41 -0.80
N ALA A 243 1.95 -8.39 0.20
CA ALA A 243 2.32 -9.58 0.94
C ALA A 243 1.10 -10.28 1.60
N ASP A 244 0.12 -9.52 2.13
CA ASP A 244 -1.10 -10.10 2.69
C ASP A 244 -1.92 -10.84 1.62
N GLU A 245 -2.04 -10.28 0.42
CA GLU A 245 -2.71 -10.94 -0.71
C GLU A 245 -1.97 -12.21 -1.17
N ILE A 246 -0.64 -12.28 -1.01
CA ILE A 246 0.11 -13.53 -1.20
C ILE A 246 -0.30 -14.56 -0.13
N TYR A 247 -0.32 -14.17 1.15
CA TYR A 247 -0.77 -15.07 2.23
C TYR A 247 -2.16 -15.64 1.97
N GLN A 248 -3.09 -14.80 1.48
CA GLN A 248 -4.46 -15.22 1.13
C GLN A 248 -4.49 -16.30 0.02
N LYS A 249 -3.55 -16.26 -0.95
CA LYS A 249 -3.41 -17.31 -1.97
C LYS A 249 -3.08 -18.69 -1.36
N TYR A 250 -2.43 -18.72 -0.19
CA TYR A 250 -2.12 -19.93 0.55
C TYR A 250 -3.15 -20.25 1.66
N GLY A 251 -4.32 -19.59 1.64
CA GLY A 251 -5.38 -19.79 2.62
C GLY A 251 -5.02 -19.29 4.03
N LYS A 252 -4.12 -18.31 4.13
CA LYS A 252 -3.63 -17.72 5.38
C LYS A 252 -3.85 -16.21 5.34
N SER A 253 -3.79 -15.55 6.50
CA SER A 253 -3.67 -14.09 6.60
C SER A 253 -2.39 -13.76 7.38
N MET A 254 -1.66 -12.75 6.94
CA MET A 254 -0.52 -12.27 7.73
C MET A 254 -0.97 -11.50 8.98
N PHE A 255 -2.27 -11.32 9.18
CA PHE A 255 -2.90 -10.68 10.34
C PHE A 255 -3.67 -11.64 11.23
N ASP A 256 -3.57 -12.97 11.03
CA ASP A 256 -4.17 -14.00 11.92
C ASP A 256 -3.58 -13.92 13.33
N SER A 257 -2.35 -13.45 13.46
CA SER A 257 -1.74 -13.05 14.71
C SER A 257 -1.14 -11.64 14.59
N ARG A 258 -0.96 -10.97 15.75
CA ARG A 258 -0.31 -9.66 15.78
C ARG A 258 1.20 -9.75 15.48
N GLU A 259 1.77 -10.95 15.59
CA GLU A 259 3.20 -11.20 15.39
C GLU A 259 3.41 -12.36 14.40
N LEU A 260 4.02 -12.04 13.28
CA LEU A 260 4.42 -12.99 12.25
C LEU A 260 5.93 -13.17 12.29
N LYS A 261 6.38 -14.26 12.91
CA LYS A 261 7.79 -14.55 13.19
C LYS A 261 8.20 -15.90 12.59
N PHE A 262 9.47 -16.03 12.31
CA PHE A 262 10.03 -17.37 12.11
C PHE A 262 10.02 -18.13 13.42
N ASP A 263 9.72 -19.42 13.36
CA ASP A 263 9.78 -20.28 14.54
C ASP A 263 11.21 -20.32 15.07
N ASN A 264 11.37 -20.05 16.37
CA ASN A 264 12.68 -20.14 17.05
C ASN A 264 13.10 -21.61 17.30
N ASN A 265 12.79 -22.49 16.33
CA ASN A 265 13.25 -23.87 16.40
C ASN A 265 14.47 -24.01 15.46
N ASN A 266 15.63 -23.58 16.01
CA ASN A 266 16.92 -24.25 15.85
C ASN A 266 17.98 -23.57 16.70
#